data_e1f512b3ddc759dfa3c70ccfb008cbd3
#
_entry.id   e1f512b3ddc759dfa3c70ccfb008cbd3
#
_cell.length_a   1.000
_cell.length_b   1.000
_cell.length_c   1.000
_cell.angle_alpha   90.00
_cell.angle_beta   90.00
_cell.angle_gamma   90.00
#
_symmetry.space_group_name_H-M   'P 1'
#
loop_
_entity.id
_entity.type
_entity.pdbx_description
1 polymer ?
#
loop_
_entity_poly.entity_id
_entity_poly.type
_entity_poly.pdbx_seq_one_letter_code
_entity_poly.pdbx_strand_id
1 'polypeptide(L)'
;MVVPLVAALFLVNITPAQAEQAGRCGPVRVPGAEHQEVRRAVDLTTAGGVTDPADWAGLTPAGLPAPTAVPGTQVDGYFPDDSTSNTNHGWNHDSQFVIRLPARWNGGLVVSGSPGVREQYANDRAISDWVLQRGYAFAATDKGNTGVGFYAGGDAIVEWNQRVTQLTRAAKALVREHYCRPASRTIATGLSNGGYLVRWQLENHPELYDGGVDWEGVLWREDGPNLLTFLPPALRGEPVFPAASEFLWPFYRQHYWELTQRIYREALDPDYEGAEADYDYASRPAARRAVREIALTGRIGKPLLTLHGTLDGLLPIDQDSDVYAEMVRKAGRDRLFRYYRVEGGTHVDSLYDAFPDRLRPLTPCHRTAFAALERWLGGERPPASATVDRPDTVSPTECSLG
;
A
#
# COMPACT_ATOMS: atom_id res chain seq x y z
N MET A 1 -70.58 -7.02 -22.17
CA MET A 1 -69.46 -7.92 -22.59
C MET A 1 -68.15 -7.20 -22.40
N VAL A 2 -67.45 -7.52 -21.33
CA VAL A 2 -66.18 -6.92 -21.02
C VAL A 2 -65.10 -7.97 -21.34
N VAL A 3 -64.22 -7.66 -22.28
CA VAL A 3 -63.12 -8.55 -22.67
C VAL A 3 -61.89 -8.19 -21.79
N PRO A 4 -61.27 -9.10 -21.06
CA PRO A 4 -60.07 -8.82 -20.30
C PRO A 4 -58.85 -8.85 -21.23
N LEU A 5 -58.05 -7.75 -21.14
CA LEU A 5 -56.75 -7.64 -21.79
C LEU A 5 -55.74 -8.47 -20.99
N VAL A 6 -55.27 -9.58 -21.53
CA VAL A 6 -54.17 -10.36 -20.94
C VAL A 6 -52.85 -9.74 -21.40
N ALA A 7 -52.17 -9.05 -20.50
CA ALA A 7 -50.77 -8.59 -20.71
C ALA A 7 -49.80 -9.78 -20.55
N ALA A 8 -49.24 -10.24 -21.67
CA ALA A 8 -48.18 -11.25 -21.66
C ALA A 8 -46.87 -10.59 -21.23
N LEU A 9 -46.38 -10.87 -20.00
CA LEU A 9 -45.03 -10.56 -19.56
C LEU A 9 -44.07 -11.52 -20.27
N PHE A 10 -43.33 -11.00 -21.24
CA PHE A 10 -42.14 -11.69 -21.78
C PHE A 10 -41.02 -11.61 -20.78
N LEU A 11 -40.79 -12.64 -20.00
CA LEU A 11 -39.54 -12.83 -19.25
C LEU A 11 -38.41 -13.13 -20.25
N VAL A 12 -37.61 -12.13 -20.56
CA VAL A 12 -36.38 -12.33 -21.31
C VAL A 12 -35.37 -13.04 -20.38
N ASN A 13 -35.21 -14.34 -20.61
CA ASN A 13 -34.14 -15.11 -19.94
C ASN A 13 -32.78 -14.66 -20.50
N ILE A 14 -32.15 -13.74 -19.84
CA ILE A 14 -30.77 -13.34 -20.13
C ILE A 14 -29.83 -14.47 -19.67
N THR A 15 -29.12 -15.09 -20.59
CA THR A 15 -28.12 -16.10 -20.24
C THR A 15 -26.97 -15.44 -19.45
N PRO A 16 -26.27 -16.19 -18.58
CA PRO A 16 -25.13 -15.65 -17.83
C PRO A 16 -24.10 -14.94 -18.70
N ALA A 17 -23.84 -15.43 -19.92
CA ALA A 17 -22.95 -14.80 -20.91
C ALA A 17 -23.48 -13.45 -21.46
N GLN A 18 -24.81 -13.30 -21.58
CA GLN A 18 -25.44 -12.06 -22.04
C GLN A 18 -25.53 -11.01 -20.90
N ALA A 19 -25.72 -11.45 -19.66
CA ALA A 19 -25.63 -10.54 -18.50
C ALA A 19 -24.20 -10.01 -18.31
N GLU A 20 -23.19 -10.80 -18.64
CA GLU A 20 -21.79 -10.46 -18.55
C GLU A 20 -21.33 -9.50 -19.66
N GLN A 21 -21.96 -9.51 -20.84
CA GLN A 21 -21.69 -8.56 -21.94
C GLN A 21 -22.39 -7.20 -21.77
N ALA A 22 -23.44 -7.13 -20.99
CA ALA A 22 -24.29 -5.92 -20.84
C ALA A 22 -23.59 -4.77 -20.04
N GLY A 23 -22.37 -4.98 -19.51
CA GLY A 23 -21.65 -4.01 -18.69
C GLY A 23 -20.33 -3.47 -19.26
N ARG A 24 -19.93 -3.86 -20.47
CA ARG A 24 -18.65 -3.44 -21.05
C ARG A 24 -18.84 -2.36 -22.10
N CYS A 25 -18.25 -1.18 -21.86
CA CYS A 25 -18.29 -0.07 -22.82
C CYS A 25 -17.12 -0.05 -23.77
N GLY A 26 -16.03 -0.75 -23.49
CA GLY A 26 -14.82 -0.71 -24.31
C GLY A 26 -13.90 -1.93 -24.10
N PRO A 27 -12.86 -2.06 -24.92
CA PRO A 27 -11.84 -3.07 -24.73
C PRO A 27 -11.10 -2.83 -23.41
N VAL A 28 -10.67 -3.92 -22.75
CA VAL A 28 -9.79 -3.83 -21.58
C VAL A 28 -8.39 -3.46 -22.07
N ARG A 29 -8.08 -2.16 -22.02
CA ARG A 29 -6.77 -1.61 -22.43
C ARG A 29 -6.29 -0.61 -21.39
N VAL A 30 -5.10 -0.83 -20.86
CA VAL A 30 -4.44 0.05 -19.89
C VAL A 30 -3.70 1.15 -20.66
N PRO A 31 -4.08 2.42 -20.51
CA PRO A 31 -3.40 3.50 -21.21
C PRO A 31 -1.94 3.62 -20.80
N GLY A 32 -1.05 3.71 -21.78
CA GLY A 32 0.38 3.83 -21.56
C GLY A 32 1.12 2.53 -21.23
N ALA A 33 0.42 1.40 -21.08
CA ALA A 33 1.10 0.12 -20.95
C ALA A 33 1.84 -0.25 -22.25
N GLU A 34 3.08 -0.68 -22.11
CA GLU A 34 3.85 -1.26 -23.22
C GLU A 34 3.38 -2.67 -23.52
N HIS A 35 3.11 -3.43 -22.47
CA HIS A 35 2.57 -4.78 -22.55
C HIS A 35 1.46 -5.00 -21.53
N GLN A 36 0.47 -5.83 -21.90
CA GLN A 36 -0.56 -6.27 -20.97
C GLN A 36 -1.10 -7.65 -21.35
N GLU A 37 -1.46 -8.41 -20.34
CA GLU A 37 -2.18 -9.67 -20.41
C GLU A 37 -3.53 -9.53 -19.71
N VAL A 38 -4.60 -9.93 -20.38
CA VAL A 38 -5.97 -9.83 -19.85
C VAL A 38 -6.54 -11.22 -19.68
N ARG A 39 -6.88 -11.58 -18.45
CA ARG A 39 -7.51 -12.88 -18.16
C ARG A 39 -8.78 -12.70 -17.35
N ARG A 40 -9.78 -13.53 -17.67
CA ARG A 40 -10.96 -13.68 -16.82
C ARG A 40 -10.69 -14.72 -15.75
N ALA A 41 -11.09 -14.43 -14.52
CA ALA A 41 -10.95 -15.34 -13.41
C ALA A 41 -12.32 -15.55 -12.74
N VAL A 42 -12.57 -16.78 -12.33
CA VAL A 42 -13.70 -17.12 -11.47
C VAL A 42 -13.50 -16.64 -10.04
N ASP A 43 -12.24 -16.38 -9.70
CA ASP A 43 -11.82 -15.80 -8.44
C ASP A 43 -10.56 -14.95 -8.64
N LEU A 44 -10.63 -13.67 -8.28
CA LEU A 44 -9.55 -12.69 -8.32
C LEU A 44 -8.74 -12.62 -7.03
N THR A 45 -9.12 -13.41 -6.01
CA THR A 45 -8.44 -13.42 -4.71
C THR A 45 -7.29 -14.42 -4.68
N THR A 46 -6.49 -14.36 -3.63
CA THR A 46 -5.38 -15.32 -3.43
C THR A 46 -5.86 -16.78 -3.33
N ALA A 47 -7.12 -17.03 -2.94
CA ALA A 47 -7.71 -18.38 -2.94
C ALA A 47 -7.96 -18.92 -4.36
N GLY A 48 -8.09 -18.05 -5.36
CA GLY A 48 -8.23 -18.42 -6.77
C GLY A 48 -6.95 -18.83 -7.48
N GLY A 49 -5.80 -18.73 -6.81
CA GLY A 49 -4.49 -19.06 -7.38
C GLY A 49 -4.08 -18.12 -8.52
N VAL A 50 -4.52 -16.86 -8.46
CA VAL A 50 -4.19 -15.85 -9.48
C VAL A 50 -2.77 -15.30 -9.33
N THR A 51 -2.13 -15.53 -8.17
CA THR A 51 -0.74 -15.15 -7.85
C THR A 51 -0.05 -16.23 -7.05
N ASP A 52 1.27 -16.26 -7.08
CA ASP A 52 2.08 -17.18 -6.28
C ASP A 52 1.99 -16.78 -4.79
N PRO A 53 1.75 -17.71 -3.86
CA PRO A 53 1.80 -17.45 -2.43
C PRO A 53 3.13 -16.83 -1.96
N ALA A 54 4.24 -17.07 -2.63
CA ALA A 54 5.54 -16.49 -2.33
C ALA A 54 5.56 -14.95 -2.45
N ASP A 55 4.74 -14.39 -3.35
CA ASP A 55 4.70 -12.94 -3.61
C ASP A 55 4.20 -12.15 -2.40
N TRP A 56 3.27 -12.70 -1.62
CA TRP A 56 2.64 -12.06 -0.47
C TRP A 56 2.95 -12.72 0.88
N ALA A 57 3.78 -13.76 0.89
CA ALA A 57 4.18 -14.46 2.11
C ALA A 57 4.85 -13.52 3.13
N GLY A 58 4.63 -13.78 4.43
CA GLY A 58 5.31 -13.10 5.52
C GLY A 58 4.73 -11.72 5.89
N LEU A 59 3.68 -11.23 5.24
CA LEU A 59 3.07 -9.93 5.54
C LEU A 59 1.83 -10.00 6.43
N THR A 60 1.17 -11.17 6.50
CA THR A 60 -0.07 -11.34 7.26
C THR A 60 0.06 -12.50 8.25
N PRO A 61 -0.73 -12.50 9.34
CA PRO A 61 -0.75 -13.64 10.26
C PRO A 61 -1.36 -14.88 9.58
N ALA A 62 -0.89 -16.07 9.97
CA ALA A 62 -1.37 -17.34 9.41
C ALA A 62 -2.87 -17.59 9.66
N GLY A 63 -3.40 -17.08 10.79
CA GLY A 63 -4.81 -17.22 11.17
C GLY A 63 -5.79 -16.34 10.39
N LEU A 64 -5.34 -15.60 9.37
CA LEU A 64 -6.24 -14.78 8.55
C LEU A 64 -7.14 -15.67 7.67
N PRO A 65 -8.49 -15.56 7.75
CA PRO A 65 -9.41 -16.42 7.01
C PRO A 65 -9.19 -16.39 5.51
N ALA A 66 -9.42 -17.51 4.84
CA ALA A 66 -9.42 -17.56 3.36
C ALA A 66 -10.47 -16.58 2.80
N PRO A 67 -10.15 -15.85 1.72
CA PRO A 67 -11.11 -14.94 1.11
C PRO A 67 -12.24 -15.70 0.43
N THR A 68 -13.40 -15.04 0.32
CA THR A 68 -14.49 -15.51 -0.53
C THR A 68 -14.19 -15.19 -1.99
N ALA A 69 -14.51 -16.08 -2.90
CA ALA A 69 -14.26 -15.92 -4.32
C ALA A 69 -14.92 -14.66 -4.91
N VAL A 70 -14.17 -13.94 -5.72
CA VAL A 70 -14.60 -12.74 -6.42
C VAL A 70 -14.34 -12.91 -7.92
N PRO A 71 -15.40 -13.19 -8.73
CA PRO A 71 -15.22 -13.31 -10.18
C PRO A 71 -14.95 -11.94 -10.82
N GLY A 72 -14.15 -11.94 -11.90
CA GLY A 72 -13.84 -10.70 -12.61
C GLY A 72 -12.80 -10.82 -13.70
N THR A 73 -12.12 -9.73 -13.96
CA THR A 73 -11.03 -9.63 -14.94
C THR A 73 -9.77 -9.16 -14.25
N GLN A 74 -8.66 -9.82 -14.48
CA GLN A 74 -7.32 -9.38 -14.09
C GLN A 74 -6.56 -8.92 -15.32
N VAL A 75 -5.81 -7.84 -15.17
CA VAL A 75 -4.88 -7.31 -16.16
C VAL A 75 -3.52 -7.22 -15.50
N ASP A 76 -2.58 -7.99 -15.98
CA ASP A 76 -1.17 -7.91 -15.62
C ASP A 76 -0.43 -7.22 -16.76
N GLY A 77 0.59 -6.43 -16.46
CA GLY A 77 1.33 -5.72 -17.48
C GLY A 77 2.47 -4.89 -16.92
N TYR A 78 3.11 -4.15 -17.81
CA TYR A 78 4.14 -3.19 -17.41
C TYR A 78 4.07 -1.92 -18.26
N PHE A 79 4.51 -0.82 -17.65
CA PHE A 79 4.77 0.43 -18.32
C PHE A 79 6.23 0.47 -18.77
N PRO A 80 6.55 1.14 -19.90
CA PRO A 80 7.94 1.28 -20.31
C PRO A 80 8.75 1.98 -19.22
N ASP A 81 9.95 1.49 -18.99
CA ASP A 81 10.91 2.07 -18.07
C ASP A 81 12.02 2.74 -18.87
N ASP A 82 12.06 4.05 -18.78
CA ASP A 82 13.07 4.93 -19.38
C ASP A 82 13.95 5.60 -18.30
N SER A 83 13.85 5.13 -17.06
CA SER A 83 14.68 5.61 -15.95
C SER A 83 16.12 5.20 -16.10
N THR A 84 17.03 5.95 -15.46
CA THR A 84 18.46 5.63 -15.45
C THR A 84 18.83 4.61 -14.37
N SER A 85 17.94 4.36 -13.42
CA SER A 85 18.13 3.43 -12.30
C SER A 85 17.84 1.97 -12.68
N ASN A 86 17.02 1.73 -13.72
CA ASN A 86 16.72 0.42 -14.23
C ASN A 86 17.05 0.35 -15.73
N THR A 87 18.04 -0.44 -16.11
CA THR A 87 18.48 -0.60 -17.51
C THR A 87 17.91 -1.85 -18.19
N ASN A 88 17.12 -2.64 -17.47
CA ASN A 88 16.43 -3.82 -17.99
C ASN A 88 15.05 -3.45 -18.50
N HIS A 89 14.48 -4.29 -19.36
CA HIS A 89 13.19 -4.07 -20.00
C HIS A 89 12.35 -5.35 -20.04
N GLY A 90 11.03 -5.18 -20.13
CA GLY A 90 10.07 -6.28 -20.19
C GLY A 90 9.62 -6.77 -18.82
N TRP A 91 9.07 -7.98 -18.79
CA TRP A 91 8.67 -8.63 -17.55
C TRP A 91 9.83 -8.74 -16.55
N ASN A 92 9.55 -8.45 -15.27
CA ASN A 92 10.49 -8.43 -14.15
C ASN A 92 11.57 -7.34 -14.23
N HIS A 93 11.39 -6.32 -15.08
CA HIS A 93 12.33 -5.23 -15.24
C HIS A 93 11.67 -3.87 -15.39
N ASP A 94 10.65 -3.76 -16.24
CA ASP A 94 9.89 -2.51 -16.37
C ASP A 94 8.89 -2.37 -15.22
N SER A 95 8.27 -1.19 -15.11
CA SER A 95 7.32 -0.91 -14.04
C SER A 95 6.06 -1.77 -14.15
N GLN A 96 5.98 -2.82 -13.36
CA GLN A 96 4.91 -3.80 -13.43
C GLN A 96 3.69 -3.38 -12.65
N PHE A 97 2.55 -3.82 -13.13
CA PHE A 97 1.27 -3.58 -12.46
C PHE A 97 0.34 -4.79 -12.54
N VAL A 98 -0.59 -4.83 -11.61
CA VAL A 98 -1.80 -5.64 -11.68
C VAL A 98 -3.03 -4.75 -11.49
N ILE A 99 -4.07 -4.94 -12.33
CA ILE A 99 -5.37 -4.29 -12.16
C ILE A 99 -6.46 -5.36 -12.14
N ARG A 100 -7.28 -5.37 -11.07
CA ARG A 100 -8.37 -6.32 -10.88
C ARG A 100 -9.71 -5.61 -10.91
N LEU A 101 -10.60 -6.10 -11.77
CA LEU A 101 -11.90 -5.52 -12.07
C LEU A 101 -12.98 -6.54 -11.69
N PRO A 102 -13.57 -6.46 -10.48
CA PRO A 102 -14.59 -7.41 -10.03
C PRO A 102 -15.88 -7.28 -10.85
N ALA A 103 -16.54 -8.41 -11.13
CA ALA A 103 -17.80 -8.42 -11.87
C ALA A 103 -18.92 -7.65 -11.13
N ARG A 104 -18.89 -7.64 -9.79
CA ARG A 104 -19.79 -6.84 -8.94
C ARG A 104 -19.06 -5.64 -8.37
N TRP A 105 -18.94 -4.60 -9.18
CA TRP A 105 -18.22 -3.39 -8.79
C TRP A 105 -19.08 -2.43 -7.98
N ASN A 106 -18.55 -1.97 -6.84
CA ASN A 106 -19.23 -1.02 -5.93
C ASN A 106 -19.09 0.45 -6.34
N GLY A 107 -18.32 0.77 -7.39
CA GLY A 107 -18.04 2.12 -7.84
C GLY A 107 -16.71 2.69 -7.33
N GLY A 108 -15.95 1.96 -6.51
CA GLY A 108 -14.69 2.42 -5.95
C GLY A 108 -13.45 1.80 -6.61
N LEU A 109 -12.33 2.52 -6.53
CA LEU A 109 -11.00 2.06 -6.93
C LEU A 109 -10.06 2.17 -5.73
N VAL A 110 -9.28 1.13 -5.47
CA VAL A 110 -8.17 1.15 -4.50
C VAL A 110 -6.87 1.04 -5.26
N VAL A 111 -5.90 1.88 -4.92
CA VAL A 111 -4.56 1.89 -5.51
C VAL A 111 -3.51 1.67 -4.43
N SER A 112 -2.52 0.82 -4.72
CA SER A 112 -1.46 0.46 -3.79
C SER A 112 -0.09 0.40 -4.47
N GLY A 113 0.95 0.83 -3.76
CA GLY A 113 2.34 0.49 -4.06
C GLY A 113 2.79 -0.69 -3.20
N SER A 114 3.69 -1.51 -3.71
CA SER A 114 4.22 -2.65 -2.97
C SER A 114 5.10 -2.21 -1.79
N PRO A 115 5.14 -2.98 -0.68
CA PRO A 115 6.08 -2.77 0.41
C PRO A 115 7.49 -3.22 0.02
N GLY A 116 8.50 -2.67 0.70
CA GLY A 116 9.91 -3.04 0.49
C GLY A 116 10.30 -2.98 -0.98
N VAL A 117 10.97 -4.03 -1.44
CA VAL A 117 11.40 -4.25 -2.82
C VAL A 117 10.59 -5.36 -3.51
N ARG A 118 9.36 -5.56 -3.06
CA ARG A 118 8.48 -6.61 -3.54
C ARG A 118 7.76 -6.23 -4.82
N GLU A 119 7.23 -7.24 -5.49
CA GLU A 119 6.45 -7.13 -6.70
C GLU A 119 5.02 -6.60 -6.45
N GLN A 120 4.29 -6.33 -7.51
CA GLN A 120 2.93 -5.77 -7.51
C GLN A 120 1.89 -6.63 -6.78
N TYR A 121 2.17 -7.90 -6.52
CA TYR A 121 1.26 -8.84 -5.84
C TYR A 121 1.44 -8.88 -4.32
N ALA A 122 2.46 -8.21 -3.78
CA ALA A 122 2.80 -8.29 -2.35
C ALA A 122 1.65 -7.94 -1.40
N ASN A 123 0.77 -7.02 -1.81
CA ASN A 123 -0.39 -6.60 -1.01
C ASN A 123 -1.64 -7.46 -1.21
N ASP A 124 -1.54 -8.58 -1.95
CA ASP A 124 -2.72 -9.35 -2.33
C ASP A 124 -3.48 -9.89 -1.12
N ARG A 125 -2.79 -10.57 -0.23
CA ARG A 125 -3.40 -11.18 0.94
C ARG A 125 -3.83 -10.16 2.00
N ALA A 126 -3.03 -9.11 2.19
CA ALA A 126 -3.27 -8.09 3.20
C ALA A 126 -4.40 -7.13 2.81
N ILE A 127 -4.41 -6.68 1.54
CA ILE A 127 -5.25 -5.58 1.06
C ILE A 127 -6.19 -6.01 -0.06
N SER A 128 -5.67 -6.55 -1.18
CA SER A 128 -6.45 -6.83 -2.39
C SER A 128 -7.63 -7.74 -2.14
N ASP A 129 -7.43 -8.89 -1.48
CA ASP A 129 -8.48 -9.84 -1.16
C ASP A 129 -9.67 -9.19 -0.46
N TRP A 130 -9.37 -8.36 0.55
CA TRP A 130 -10.38 -7.73 1.36
C TRP A 130 -11.16 -6.63 0.61
N VAL A 131 -10.49 -5.80 -0.17
CA VAL A 131 -11.15 -4.73 -0.93
C VAL A 131 -11.93 -5.28 -2.12
N LEU A 132 -11.45 -6.34 -2.77
CA LEU A 132 -12.17 -7.04 -3.85
C LEU A 132 -13.49 -7.66 -3.35
N GLN A 133 -13.48 -8.31 -2.18
CA GLN A 133 -14.70 -8.87 -1.56
C GLN A 133 -15.73 -7.77 -1.23
N ARG A 134 -15.30 -6.53 -1.04
CA ARG A 134 -16.15 -5.36 -0.85
C ARG A 134 -16.59 -4.72 -2.19
N GLY A 135 -16.16 -5.29 -3.31
CA GLY A 135 -16.53 -4.86 -4.66
C GLY A 135 -15.67 -3.72 -5.22
N TYR A 136 -14.56 -3.36 -4.59
CA TYR A 136 -13.63 -2.38 -5.17
C TYR A 136 -12.88 -2.98 -6.36
N ALA A 137 -12.63 -2.18 -7.39
CA ALA A 137 -11.52 -2.42 -8.30
C ALA A 137 -10.20 -2.17 -7.54
N PHE A 138 -9.18 -2.95 -7.86
CA PHE A 138 -7.86 -2.85 -7.20
C PHE A 138 -6.76 -2.69 -8.24
N ALA A 139 -5.80 -1.83 -7.97
CA ALA A 139 -4.61 -1.64 -8.79
C ALA A 139 -3.36 -1.57 -7.91
N ALA A 140 -2.33 -2.32 -8.25
CA ALA A 140 -1.04 -2.28 -7.55
C ALA A 140 0.13 -2.30 -8.53
N THR A 141 1.29 -1.78 -8.10
CA THR A 141 2.54 -1.73 -8.85
C THR A 141 3.72 -2.13 -7.97
N ASP A 142 4.74 -2.73 -8.59
CA ASP A 142 6.06 -2.94 -8.01
C ASP A 142 6.86 -1.62 -7.86
N LYS A 143 6.31 -0.52 -8.35
CA LYS A 143 6.91 0.83 -8.34
C LYS A 143 8.06 1.03 -9.33
N GLY A 144 8.25 0.11 -10.28
CA GLY A 144 9.38 0.11 -11.20
C GLY A 144 10.63 -0.55 -10.60
N ASN A 145 10.49 -1.43 -9.61
CA ASN A 145 11.63 -2.15 -9.05
C ASN A 145 11.39 -3.65 -8.90
N THR A 146 12.42 -4.41 -9.14
CA THR A 146 12.44 -5.87 -9.05
C THR A 146 13.59 -6.36 -8.19
N GLY A 147 13.43 -6.29 -6.88
CA GLY A 147 14.42 -6.76 -5.93
C GLY A 147 15.53 -5.75 -5.60
N VAL A 148 16.52 -6.23 -4.85
CA VAL A 148 17.52 -5.38 -4.18
C VAL A 148 18.55 -4.75 -5.11
N GLY A 149 18.75 -5.27 -6.30
CA GLY A 149 19.73 -4.73 -7.25
C GLY A 149 19.27 -3.47 -8.00
N PHE A 150 17.99 -3.15 -7.93
CA PHE A 150 17.37 -2.01 -8.59
C PHE A 150 17.94 -0.65 -8.15
N TYR A 151 18.38 -0.53 -6.91
CA TYR A 151 18.68 0.74 -6.26
C TYR A 151 20.01 1.38 -6.65
N ALA A 152 20.84 0.70 -7.41
CA ALA A 152 22.20 1.18 -7.74
C ALA A 152 22.26 2.44 -8.63
N GLY A 153 21.12 2.96 -9.09
CA GLY A 153 21.05 4.09 -10.01
C GLY A 153 20.87 5.47 -9.39
N GLY A 154 20.40 5.55 -8.17
CA GLY A 154 20.30 6.82 -7.42
C GLY A 154 18.98 7.59 -7.55
N ASP A 155 18.02 7.17 -8.36
CA ASP A 155 16.70 7.84 -8.55
C ASP A 155 15.48 6.93 -8.31
N ALA A 156 15.70 5.71 -7.83
CA ALA A 156 14.67 4.69 -7.67
C ALA A 156 13.42 5.15 -6.87
N ILE A 157 13.61 5.85 -5.75
CA ILE A 157 12.49 6.30 -4.90
C ILE A 157 11.70 7.44 -5.56
N VAL A 158 12.36 8.31 -6.31
CA VAL A 158 11.69 9.33 -7.13
C VAL A 158 10.80 8.65 -8.16
N GLU A 159 11.29 7.60 -8.79
CA GLU A 159 10.53 6.80 -9.75
C GLU A 159 9.30 6.16 -9.12
N TRP A 160 9.38 5.59 -7.90
CA TRP A 160 8.21 5.02 -7.22
C TRP A 160 7.02 5.98 -7.19
N ASN A 161 7.28 7.25 -6.87
CA ASN A 161 6.27 8.30 -6.81
C ASN A 161 5.60 8.49 -8.17
N GLN A 162 6.40 8.50 -9.25
CA GLN A 162 5.93 8.65 -10.62
C GLN A 162 5.13 7.43 -11.08
N ARG A 163 5.60 6.21 -10.78
CA ARG A 163 4.94 4.96 -11.19
C ARG A 163 3.58 4.76 -10.52
N VAL A 164 3.43 5.08 -9.24
CA VAL A 164 2.11 5.05 -8.59
C VAL A 164 1.17 6.10 -9.18
N THR A 165 1.66 7.30 -9.50
CA THR A 165 0.88 8.33 -10.20
C THR A 165 0.43 7.86 -11.58
N GLN A 166 1.33 7.25 -12.36
CA GLN A 166 1.06 6.68 -13.68
C GLN A 166 0.00 5.58 -13.60
N LEU A 167 0.19 4.61 -12.70
CA LEU A 167 -0.78 3.53 -12.47
C LEU A 167 -2.15 4.10 -12.10
N THR A 168 -2.21 5.06 -11.18
CA THR A 168 -3.48 5.63 -10.73
C THR A 168 -4.26 6.26 -11.88
N ARG A 169 -3.61 7.03 -12.75
CA ARG A 169 -4.23 7.63 -13.93
C ARG A 169 -4.71 6.57 -14.91
N ALA A 170 -3.88 5.58 -15.19
CA ALA A 170 -4.20 4.48 -16.10
C ALA A 170 -5.37 3.61 -15.56
N ALA A 171 -5.36 3.26 -14.27
CA ALA A 171 -6.42 2.49 -13.63
C ALA A 171 -7.76 3.26 -13.61
N LYS A 172 -7.76 4.56 -13.32
CA LYS A 172 -8.97 5.40 -13.40
C LYS A 172 -9.55 5.45 -14.80
N ALA A 173 -8.72 5.52 -15.83
CA ALA A 173 -9.16 5.50 -17.23
C ALA A 173 -9.74 4.12 -17.60
N LEU A 174 -9.03 3.03 -17.26
CA LEU A 174 -9.49 1.67 -17.52
C LEU A 174 -10.82 1.37 -16.80
N VAL A 175 -10.95 1.73 -15.53
CA VAL A 175 -12.20 1.57 -14.74
C VAL A 175 -13.36 2.29 -15.42
N ARG A 176 -13.15 3.53 -15.86
CA ARG A 176 -14.18 4.31 -16.58
C ARG A 176 -14.62 3.63 -17.88
N GLU A 177 -13.67 3.10 -18.66
CA GLU A 177 -13.96 2.42 -19.92
C GLU A 177 -14.63 1.06 -19.68
N HIS A 178 -14.15 0.29 -18.71
CA HIS A 178 -14.67 -1.05 -18.41
C HIS A 178 -16.10 -1.01 -17.86
N TYR A 179 -16.36 -0.11 -16.89
CA TYR A 179 -17.67 -0.04 -16.21
C TYR A 179 -18.61 1.05 -16.75
N CYS A 180 -18.25 1.72 -17.86
CA CYS A 180 -19.06 2.77 -18.47
C CYS A 180 -19.29 4.01 -17.59
N ARG A 181 -18.55 4.15 -16.52
CA ARG A 181 -18.62 5.28 -15.59
C ARG A 181 -17.32 5.42 -14.81
N PRO A 182 -16.95 6.63 -14.41
CA PRO A 182 -15.77 6.84 -13.58
C PRO A 182 -15.95 6.21 -12.18
N ALA A 183 -14.84 5.95 -11.52
CA ALA A 183 -14.87 5.61 -10.11
C ALA A 183 -15.48 6.78 -9.31
N SER A 184 -16.43 6.47 -8.44
CA SER A 184 -17.05 7.44 -7.52
C SER A 184 -16.15 7.83 -6.36
N ARG A 185 -15.16 6.98 -6.06
CA ARG A 185 -14.09 7.22 -5.09
C ARG A 185 -12.83 6.46 -5.48
N THR A 186 -11.68 7.06 -5.18
CA THR A 186 -10.35 6.45 -5.33
C THR A 186 -9.62 6.57 -4.02
N ILE A 187 -9.20 5.44 -3.43
CA ILE A 187 -8.53 5.37 -2.13
C ILE A 187 -7.12 4.84 -2.34
N ALA A 188 -6.12 5.56 -1.82
CA ALA A 188 -4.75 5.07 -1.75
C ALA A 188 -4.55 4.28 -0.44
N THR A 189 -3.89 3.12 -0.50
CA THR A 189 -3.51 2.40 0.72
C THR A 189 -2.27 1.55 0.49
N GLY A 190 -1.48 1.33 1.53
CA GLY A 190 -0.25 0.54 1.43
C GLY A 190 0.48 0.41 2.75
N LEU A 191 1.36 -0.56 2.81
CA LEU A 191 2.22 -0.90 3.95
C LEU A 191 3.66 -0.42 3.68
N SER A 192 4.35 0.10 4.71
CA SER A 192 5.78 0.43 4.63
C SER A 192 6.08 1.43 3.50
N ASN A 193 6.89 1.08 2.48
CA ASN A 193 7.06 1.92 1.30
C ASN A 193 5.73 2.25 0.61
N GLY A 194 4.77 1.31 0.60
CA GLY A 194 3.42 1.58 0.12
C GLY A 194 2.70 2.64 0.94
N GLY A 195 2.91 2.67 2.25
CA GLY A 195 2.41 3.71 3.16
C GLY A 195 3.04 5.08 2.91
N TYR A 196 4.38 5.12 2.70
CA TYR A 196 5.06 6.34 2.23
C TYR A 196 4.41 6.88 0.95
N LEU A 197 4.15 6.00 -0.01
CA LEU A 197 3.51 6.39 -1.28
C LEU A 197 2.10 6.95 -1.07
N VAL A 198 1.33 6.43 -0.12
CA VAL A 198 0.04 7.03 0.26
C VAL A 198 0.23 8.47 0.76
N ARG A 199 1.15 8.70 1.70
CA ARG A 199 1.49 10.05 2.21
C ARG A 199 1.89 10.97 1.06
N TRP A 200 2.84 10.54 0.23
CA TRP A 200 3.40 11.33 -0.87
C TRP A 200 2.35 11.68 -1.93
N GLN A 201 1.51 10.72 -2.32
CA GLN A 201 0.45 10.94 -3.31
C GLN A 201 -0.60 11.93 -2.79
N LEU A 202 -0.99 11.85 -1.51
CA LEU A 202 -1.96 12.79 -0.95
C LEU A 202 -1.39 14.19 -0.71
N GLU A 203 -0.08 14.34 -0.63
CA GLU A 203 0.60 15.64 -0.59
C GLU A 203 0.76 16.27 -1.99
N ASN A 204 1.11 15.46 -3.00
CA ASN A 204 1.54 15.96 -4.32
C ASN A 204 0.47 15.81 -5.41
N HIS A 205 -0.41 14.81 -5.32
CA HIS A 205 -1.48 14.53 -6.29
C HIS A 205 -2.85 14.29 -5.64
N PRO A 206 -3.29 15.18 -4.72
CA PRO A 206 -4.57 14.99 -4.02
C PRO A 206 -5.78 14.95 -4.96
N GLU A 207 -5.67 15.49 -6.17
CA GLU A 207 -6.73 15.46 -7.19
C GLU A 207 -7.02 14.05 -7.74
N LEU A 208 -6.10 13.12 -7.57
CA LEU A 208 -6.27 11.75 -8.02
C LEU A 208 -7.05 10.88 -7.03
N TYR A 209 -7.15 11.30 -5.78
CA TYR A 209 -7.67 10.50 -4.67
C TYR A 209 -8.75 11.23 -3.90
N ASP A 210 -9.58 10.47 -3.18
CA ASP A 210 -10.56 10.98 -2.23
C ASP A 210 -10.06 10.87 -0.79
N GLY A 211 -9.14 9.95 -0.52
CA GLY A 211 -8.49 9.74 0.76
C GLY A 211 -7.49 8.60 0.73
N GLY A 212 -6.87 8.31 1.89
CA GLY A 212 -5.94 7.21 2.02
C GLY A 212 -5.88 6.59 3.40
N VAL A 213 -5.37 5.35 3.43
CA VAL A 213 -4.98 4.66 4.67
C VAL A 213 -3.52 4.25 4.55
N ASP A 214 -2.71 4.84 5.38
CA ASP A 214 -1.29 4.60 5.50
C ASP A 214 -1.03 3.60 6.64
N TRP A 215 -0.36 2.52 6.35
CA TRP A 215 0.04 1.51 7.31
C TRP A 215 1.56 1.54 7.44
N GLU A 216 2.06 2.16 8.53
CA GLU A 216 3.49 2.26 8.86
C GLU A 216 4.35 2.76 7.69
N GLY A 217 3.88 3.85 7.05
CA GLY A 217 4.60 4.43 5.92
C GLY A 217 5.93 5.02 6.34
N VAL A 218 6.97 4.80 5.53
CA VAL A 218 8.31 5.33 5.76
C VAL A 218 8.31 6.85 5.73
N LEU A 219 9.00 7.48 6.68
CA LEU A 219 9.20 8.93 6.70
C LEU A 219 10.53 9.31 6.03
N TRP A 220 10.45 10.11 4.99
CA TRP A 220 11.61 10.78 4.40
C TRP A 220 11.60 12.27 4.72
N ARG A 221 12.67 12.74 5.37
CA ARG A 221 12.93 14.16 5.67
C ARG A 221 14.37 14.50 5.43
N GLU A 222 14.65 15.63 4.78
CA GLU A 222 16.01 16.10 4.50
C GLU A 222 16.86 16.26 5.77
N ASP A 223 16.29 16.83 6.82
CA ASP A 223 17.00 17.05 8.09
C ASP A 223 16.82 15.90 9.10
N GLY A 224 16.26 14.74 8.65
CA GLY A 224 15.93 13.62 9.53
C GLY A 224 14.78 13.92 10.51
N PRO A 225 14.31 12.93 11.28
CA PRO A 225 14.74 11.56 11.15
C PRO A 225 14.30 10.91 9.83
N ASN A 226 15.04 9.92 9.38
CA ASN A 226 14.73 9.01 8.28
C ASN A 226 15.56 7.72 8.43
N LEU A 227 15.32 6.70 7.60
CA LEU A 227 16.02 5.40 7.67
C LEU A 227 17.55 5.55 7.76
N LEU A 228 18.13 6.46 6.99
CA LEU A 228 19.58 6.69 6.96
C LEU A 228 20.14 7.37 8.22
N THR A 229 19.27 7.87 9.10
CA THR A 229 19.71 8.49 10.38
C THR A 229 19.61 7.53 11.56
N PHE A 230 18.69 6.58 11.57
CA PHE A 230 18.49 5.72 12.73
C PHE A 230 18.94 4.27 12.53
N LEU A 231 19.07 3.75 11.30
CA LEU A 231 19.59 2.40 11.09
C LEU A 231 21.09 2.24 11.38
N PRO A 232 21.99 3.18 11.01
CA PRO A 232 23.41 3.06 11.37
C PRO A 232 23.65 2.95 12.88
N PRO A 233 23.08 3.79 13.77
CA PRO A 233 23.19 3.59 15.22
C PRO A 233 22.61 2.24 15.68
N ALA A 234 21.48 1.78 15.12
CA ALA A 234 20.93 0.47 15.44
C ALA A 234 21.89 -0.67 15.09
N LEU A 235 22.59 -0.57 13.96
CA LEU A 235 23.62 -1.54 13.53
C LEU A 235 24.80 -1.57 14.50
N ARG A 236 25.18 -0.43 15.10
CA ARG A 236 26.19 -0.36 16.17
C ARG A 236 25.69 -0.89 17.52
N GLY A 237 24.40 -1.21 17.65
CA GLY A 237 23.79 -1.70 18.90
C GLY A 237 23.33 -0.59 19.83
N GLU A 238 23.20 0.64 19.34
CA GLU A 238 22.62 1.73 20.11
C GLU A 238 21.08 1.55 20.26
N PRO A 239 20.48 2.04 21.37
CA PRO A 239 19.05 1.86 21.66
C PRO A 239 18.19 2.82 20.83
N VAL A 240 17.94 2.48 19.57
CA VAL A 240 17.14 3.29 18.63
C VAL A 240 15.65 2.95 18.74
N PHE A 241 15.34 1.67 18.92
CA PHE A 241 13.96 1.18 18.97
C PHE A 241 13.42 1.11 20.41
N PRO A 242 12.10 1.12 20.62
CA PRO A 242 11.50 0.99 21.94
C PRO A 242 12.01 -0.26 22.67
N ALA A 243 12.44 -0.13 23.92
CA ALA A 243 12.95 -1.26 24.72
C ALA A 243 11.95 -2.43 24.81
N ALA A 244 10.63 -2.13 24.78
CA ALA A 244 9.59 -3.15 24.76
C ALA A 244 9.64 -4.05 23.51
N SER A 245 10.28 -3.62 22.42
CA SER A 245 10.46 -4.39 21.16
C SER A 245 11.78 -5.19 21.15
N GLU A 246 12.61 -5.17 22.19
CA GLU A 246 13.94 -5.80 22.21
C GLU A 246 13.92 -7.28 21.81
N PHE A 247 12.86 -8.02 22.16
CA PHE A 247 12.70 -9.42 21.77
C PHE A 247 12.58 -9.66 20.27
N LEU A 248 12.29 -8.62 19.46
CA LEU A 248 12.23 -8.66 18.02
C LEU A 248 13.56 -8.28 17.35
N TRP A 249 14.46 -7.61 18.07
CA TRP A 249 15.69 -7.06 17.48
C TRP A 249 16.60 -8.12 16.85
N PRO A 250 16.76 -9.35 17.39
CA PRO A 250 17.54 -10.38 16.71
C PRO A 250 17.03 -10.69 15.32
N PHE A 251 15.72 -10.76 15.13
CA PHE A 251 15.09 -10.98 13.82
C PHE A 251 15.35 -9.82 12.86
N TYR A 252 15.10 -8.57 13.31
CA TYR A 252 15.29 -7.40 12.47
C TYR A 252 16.76 -7.16 12.13
N ARG A 253 17.67 -7.37 13.06
CA ARG A 253 19.12 -7.29 12.84
C ARG A 253 19.58 -8.29 11.78
N GLN A 254 19.07 -9.52 11.84
CA GLN A 254 19.48 -10.59 10.92
C GLN A 254 18.92 -10.38 9.51
N HIS A 255 17.70 -9.85 9.37
CA HIS A 255 16.98 -9.91 8.11
C HIS A 255 16.70 -8.55 7.45
N TYR A 256 16.73 -7.44 8.23
CA TYR A 256 16.25 -6.15 7.74
C TYR A 256 17.23 -4.99 7.89
N TRP A 257 17.82 -4.76 9.05
CA TRP A 257 18.50 -3.49 9.33
C TRP A 257 19.62 -3.17 8.35
N GLU A 258 20.58 -4.09 8.17
CA GLU A 258 21.70 -3.86 7.27
C GLU A 258 21.26 -3.83 5.80
N LEU A 259 20.39 -4.76 5.40
CA LEU A 259 19.83 -4.80 4.05
C LEU A 259 19.07 -3.52 3.72
N THR A 260 18.21 -3.06 4.61
CA THR A 260 17.42 -1.84 4.43
C THR A 260 18.33 -0.62 4.36
N GLN A 261 19.28 -0.48 5.31
CA GLN A 261 20.26 0.61 5.29
C GLN A 261 21.01 0.66 3.94
N ARG A 262 21.54 -0.47 3.50
CA ARG A 262 22.31 -0.57 2.25
C ARG A 262 21.46 -0.20 1.03
N ILE A 263 20.26 -0.77 0.89
CA ILE A 263 19.37 -0.50 -0.25
C ILE A 263 19.09 1.00 -0.39
N TYR A 264 18.67 1.64 0.69
CA TYR A 264 18.33 3.07 0.63
C TYR A 264 19.55 3.97 0.55
N ARG A 265 20.67 3.59 1.15
CA ARG A 265 21.93 4.30 0.97
C ARG A 265 22.40 4.21 -0.50
N GLU A 266 22.33 3.04 -1.14
CA GLU A 266 22.67 2.88 -2.56
C GLU A 266 21.78 3.74 -3.47
N ALA A 267 20.46 3.80 -3.17
CA ALA A 267 19.53 4.63 -3.92
C ALA A 267 19.74 6.13 -3.74
N LEU A 268 20.21 6.60 -2.58
CA LEU A 268 20.24 8.01 -2.22
C LEU A 268 21.66 8.58 -2.08
N ASP A 269 22.66 7.73 -1.96
CA ASP A 269 24.08 8.08 -1.84
C ASP A 269 24.97 6.95 -2.38
N PRO A 270 24.94 6.69 -3.71
CA PRO A 270 25.66 5.57 -4.32
C PRO A 270 27.18 5.68 -4.17
N ASP A 271 27.72 6.87 -3.96
CA ASP A 271 29.17 7.12 -3.86
C ASP A 271 29.77 6.76 -2.48
N TYR A 272 28.98 6.26 -1.53
CA TYR A 272 29.49 5.84 -0.23
C TYR A 272 30.01 4.40 -0.28
N GLU A 273 31.28 4.20 0.12
CA GLU A 273 31.97 2.90 0.10
C GLU A 273 32.28 2.34 1.50
N GLY A 274 31.83 3.00 2.57
CA GLY A 274 32.07 2.58 3.95
C GLY A 274 31.15 1.46 4.43
N ALA A 275 31.35 0.98 5.66
CA ALA A 275 30.42 0.07 6.31
C ALA A 275 29.09 0.77 6.65
N GLU A 276 27.97 0.06 6.50
CA GLU A 276 26.64 0.64 6.72
C GLU A 276 26.44 1.15 8.17
N ALA A 277 27.07 0.49 9.14
CA ALA A 277 27.05 0.92 10.54
C ALA A 277 27.77 2.26 10.79
N ASP A 278 28.73 2.63 9.93
CA ASP A 278 29.53 3.86 10.05
C ASP A 278 28.98 5.02 9.22
N TYR A 279 27.85 4.81 8.53
CA TYR A 279 27.24 5.82 7.70
C TYR A 279 26.76 7.02 8.54
N ASP A 280 27.27 8.20 8.23
CA ASP A 280 26.86 9.47 8.85
C ASP A 280 26.10 10.35 7.85
N TYR A 281 24.79 10.24 7.85
CA TYR A 281 23.90 11.00 6.98
C TYR A 281 24.13 12.52 7.06
N ALA A 282 24.44 13.05 8.25
CA ALA A 282 24.62 14.48 8.46
C ALA A 282 25.82 15.03 7.66
N SER A 283 26.85 14.21 7.49
CA SER A 283 28.05 14.55 6.73
C SER A 283 27.92 14.40 5.21
N ARG A 284 26.74 13.96 4.71
CA ARG A 284 26.50 13.59 3.30
C ARG A 284 25.57 14.58 2.58
N PRO A 285 26.05 15.72 2.04
CA PRO A 285 25.20 16.69 1.36
C PRO A 285 24.50 16.15 0.10
N ALA A 286 25.10 15.16 -0.59
CA ALA A 286 24.50 14.51 -1.76
C ALA A 286 23.26 13.70 -1.35
N ALA A 287 23.37 12.86 -0.32
CA ALA A 287 22.25 12.11 0.24
C ALA A 287 21.10 13.02 0.71
N ARG A 288 21.45 14.12 1.40
CA ARG A 288 20.45 15.10 1.84
C ARG A 288 19.71 15.76 0.68
N ARG A 289 20.39 16.05 -0.43
CA ARG A 289 19.74 16.55 -1.66
C ARG A 289 18.81 15.50 -2.26
N ALA A 290 19.25 14.25 -2.36
CA ALA A 290 18.42 13.17 -2.88
C ALA A 290 17.17 12.94 -2.01
N VAL A 291 17.32 12.94 -0.68
CA VAL A 291 16.17 12.84 0.25
C VAL A 291 15.21 14.03 0.09
N ARG A 292 15.70 15.23 -0.22
CA ARG A 292 14.82 16.39 -0.45
C ARG A 292 13.83 16.18 -1.59
N GLU A 293 14.22 15.47 -2.66
CA GLU A 293 13.35 15.19 -3.82
C GLU A 293 12.18 14.26 -3.49
N ILE A 294 12.33 13.45 -2.44
CA ILE A 294 11.33 12.47 -1.98
C ILE A 294 10.69 12.83 -0.64
N ALA A 295 11.09 13.96 -0.05
CA ALA A 295 10.70 14.33 1.30
C ALA A 295 9.20 14.59 1.42
N LEU A 296 8.66 14.15 2.57
CA LEU A 296 7.31 14.46 2.98
C LEU A 296 7.26 15.83 3.69
N THR A 297 6.13 16.49 3.59
CA THR A 297 5.92 17.86 4.11
C THR A 297 4.77 17.98 5.10
N GLY A 298 3.94 16.95 5.25
CA GLY A 298 2.71 16.96 6.02
C GLY A 298 1.57 17.75 5.37
N ARG A 299 1.74 18.25 4.15
CA ARG A 299 0.74 19.10 3.46
C ARG A 299 -0.30 18.26 2.69
N ILE A 300 -0.87 17.27 3.35
CA ILE A 300 -1.90 16.43 2.74
C ILE A 300 -3.09 17.27 2.25
N GLY A 301 -3.63 16.91 1.08
CA GLY A 301 -4.79 17.57 0.48
C GLY A 301 -6.11 16.81 0.62
N LYS A 302 -6.08 15.59 1.17
CA LYS A 302 -7.24 14.69 1.35
C LYS A 302 -7.19 13.99 2.70
N PRO A 303 -8.33 13.44 3.18
CA PRO A 303 -8.39 12.63 4.40
C PRO A 303 -7.36 11.49 4.39
N LEU A 304 -6.58 11.40 5.46
CA LEU A 304 -5.59 10.36 5.67
C LEU A 304 -5.74 9.75 7.07
N LEU A 305 -5.82 8.43 7.14
CA LEU A 305 -5.71 7.66 8.37
C LEU A 305 -4.35 6.94 8.38
N THR A 306 -3.55 7.17 9.41
CA THR A 306 -2.26 6.49 9.61
C THR A 306 -2.36 5.52 10.78
N LEU A 307 -1.87 4.31 10.59
CA LEU A 307 -1.70 3.28 11.63
C LEU A 307 -0.21 3.01 11.80
N HIS A 308 0.26 2.90 13.05
CA HIS A 308 1.63 2.48 13.33
C HIS A 308 1.70 1.67 14.62
N GLY A 309 2.40 0.53 14.57
CA GLY A 309 2.61 -0.36 15.70
C GLY A 309 3.66 0.19 16.67
N THR A 310 3.38 0.14 17.98
CA THR A 310 4.30 0.66 18.99
C THR A 310 5.54 -0.19 19.20
N LEU A 311 5.57 -1.40 18.65
CA LEU A 311 6.69 -2.34 18.70
C LEU A 311 7.37 -2.53 17.35
N ASP A 312 7.18 -1.59 16.41
CA ASP A 312 7.86 -1.65 15.12
C ASP A 312 9.38 -1.64 15.31
N GLY A 313 10.03 -2.74 14.92
CA GLY A 313 11.48 -2.93 15.02
C GLY A 313 12.22 -2.54 13.74
N LEU A 314 11.54 -1.94 12.75
CA LEU A 314 12.14 -1.42 11.53
C LEU A 314 11.98 0.09 11.41
N LEU A 315 10.81 0.63 11.73
CA LEU A 315 10.50 2.05 11.72
C LEU A 315 10.13 2.48 13.15
N PRO A 316 11.05 3.09 13.92
CA PRO A 316 10.74 3.50 15.29
C PRO A 316 9.63 4.56 15.25
N ILE A 317 8.52 4.26 15.91
CA ILE A 317 7.27 5.05 15.82
C ILE A 317 7.48 6.52 16.19
N ASP A 318 8.36 6.79 17.18
CA ASP A 318 8.73 8.12 17.67
C ASP A 318 9.62 8.91 16.69
N GLN A 319 10.24 8.24 15.73
CA GLN A 319 11.07 8.84 14.69
C GLN A 319 10.41 8.79 13.30
N ASP A 320 9.27 8.14 13.17
CA ASP A 320 8.51 8.04 11.92
C ASP A 320 7.11 8.67 12.05
N SER A 321 6.08 7.91 12.39
CA SER A 321 4.69 8.39 12.33
C SER A 321 4.35 9.46 13.36
N ASP A 322 5.00 9.48 14.55
CA ASP A 322 4.83 10.57 15.50
C ASP A 322 5.36 11.90 14.92
N VAL A 323 6.51 11.83 14.25
CA VAL A 323 7.11 12.99 13.57
C VAL A 323 6.23 13.42 12.40
N TYR A 324 5.72 12.46 11.60
CA TYR A 324 4.83 12.79 10.50
C TYR A 324 3.52 13.44 10.97
N ALA A 325 2.93 12.95 12.04
CA ALA A 325 1.74 13.55 12.66
C ALA A 325 2.00 15.01 13.08
N GLU A 326 3.17 15.28 13.67
CA GLU A 326 3.58 16.64 14.02
C GLU A 326 3.79 17.52 12.78
N MET A 327 4.33 16.96 11.68
CA MET A 327 4.47 17.70 10.41
C MET A 327 3.10 18.08 9.84
N VAL A 328 2.12 17.16 9.84
CA VAL A 328 0.75 17.42 9.39
C VAL A 328 0.10 18.52 10.23
N ARG A 329 0.30 18.47 11.56
CA ARG A 329 -0.19 19.51 12.48
C ARG A 329 0.45 20.87 12.18
N LYS A 330 1.76 20.93 12.03
CA LYS A 330 2.48 22.18 11.67
C LYS A 330 2.06 22.73 10.30
N ALA A 331 1.68 21.85 9.37
CA ALA A 331 1.14 22.25 8.08
C ALA A 331 -0.34 22.73 8.15
N GLY A 332 -0.98 22.67 9.31
CA GLY A 332 -2.38 23.04 9.51
C GLY A 332 -3.37 22.10 8.82
N ARG A 333 -3.05 20.80 8.78
CA ARG A 333 -3.85 19.78 8.11
C ARG A 333 -4.54 18.79 9.06
N ASP A 334 -4.53 19.03 10.38
CA ASP A 334 -5.10 18.16 11.41
C ASP A 334 -6.54 17.72 11.12
N ARG A 335 -7.36 18.58 10.55
CA ARG A 335 -8.75 18.25 10.19
C ARG A 335 -8.85 17.12 9.16
N LEU A 336 -7.80 16.90 8.35
CA LEU A 336 -7.72 15.85 7.33
C LEU A 336 -6.97 14.62 7.82
N PHE A 337 -6.43 14.60 9.02
CA PHE A 337 -5.54 13.56 9.50
C PHE A 337 -6.10 12.86 10.74
N ARG A 338 -5.97 11.51 10.75
CA ARG A 338 -6.23 10.67 11.93
C ARG A 338 -5.09 9.71 12.12
N TYR A 339 -4.65 9.57 13.36
CA TYR A 339 -3.49 8.76 13.71
C TYR A 339 -3.83 7.76 14.82
N TYR A 340 -3.47 6.51 14.57
CA TYR A 340 -3.67 5.39 15.47
C TYR A 340 -2.33 4.77 15.83
N ARG A 341 -1.93 4.92 17.09
CA ARG A 341 -0.78 4.23 17.68
C ARG A 341 -1.29 2.88 18.18
N VAL A 342 -0.90 1.79 17.54
CA VAL A 342 -1.45 0.46 17.83
C VAL A 342 -0.52 -0.30 18.76
N GLU A 343 -0.91 -0.44 20.03
CA GLU A 343 -0.11 -1.16 21.02
C GLU A 343 0.06 -2.63 20.65
N GLY A 344 1.32 -3.11 20.76
CA GLY A 344 1.69 -4.48 20.39
C GLY A 344 1.79 -4.74 18.88
N GLY A 345 1.54 -3.73 18.01
CA GLY A 345 1.80 -3.85 16.58
C GLY A 345 3.29 -3.78 16.27
N THR A 346 3.72 -4.49 15.23
CA THR A 346 5.08 -4.46 14.68
C THR A 346 5.03 -4.49 13.15
N HIS A 347 6.13 -4.18 12.49
CA HIS A 347 6.20 -3.91 11.04
C HIS A 347 5.60 -4.98 10.14
N VAL A 348 5.68 -6.26 10.51
CA VAL A 348 5.14 -7.37 9.73
C VAL A 348 4.30 -8.28 10.62
N ASP A 349 3.05 -8.47 10.23
CA ASP A 349 2.06 -9.21 11.03
C ASP A 349 2.37 -10.70 11.18
N SER A 350 3.20 -11.28 10.31
CA SER A 350 3.62 -12.70 10.45
C SER A 350 4.40 -12.98 11.74
N LEU A 351 5.03 -11.99 12.36
CA LEU A 351 5.69 -12.14 13.64
C LEU A 351 4.70 -12.40 14.80
N TYR A 352 3.44 -12.05 14.63
CA TYR A 352 2.38 -12.40 15.60
C TYR A 352 2.31 -13.91 15.85
N ASP A 353 2.49 -14.73 14.82
CA ASP A 353 2.40 -16.19 14.96
C ASP A 353 3.51 -16.76 15.89
N ALA A 354 4.66 -16.08 15.95
CA ALA A 354 5.76 -16.45 16.84
C ALA A 354 5.62 -15.86 18.25
N PHE A 355 4.93 -14.74 18.42
CA PHE A 355 4.82 -14.00 19.68
C PHE A 355 3.37 -13.55 19.99
N PRO A 356 2.38 -14.47 19.99
CA PRO A 356 0.97 -14.10 20.13
C PRO A 356 0.64 -13.45 21.49
N ASP A 357 1.40 -13.76 22.54
CA ASP A 357 1.23 -13.19 23.88
C ASP A 357 1.73 -11.73 23.98
N ARG A 358 2.54 -11.27 23.04
CA ARG A 358 3.19 -9.95 23.05
C ARG A 358 2.75 -9.03 21.92
N LEU A 359 2.47 -9.59 20.76
CA LEU A 359 2.10 -8.86 19.57
C LEU A 359 0.59 -8.87 19.30
N ARG A 360 0.17 -7.97 18.45
CA ARG A 360 -1.14 -7.99 17.76
C ARG A 360 -0.96 -7.69 16.29
N PRO A 361 -1.71 -8.33 15.39
CA PRO A 361 -1.63 -8.01 13.96
C PRO A 361 -2.30 -6.67 13.64
N LEU A 362 -1.71 -5.93 12.71
CA LEU A 362 -2.22 -4.66 12.19
C LEU A 362 -3.20 -4.82 11.04
N THR A 363 -3.20 -5.96 10.34
CA THR A 363 -4.15 -6.24 9.23
C THR A 363 -5.60 -5.96 9.62
N PRO A 364 -6.16 -6.46 10.75
CA PRO A 364 -7.53 -6.14 11.12
C PRO A 364 -7.73 -4.66 11.48
N CYS A 365 -6.74 -4.00 12.07
CA CYS A 365 -6.79 -2.57 12.38
C CYS A 365 -6.81 -1.73 11.10
N HIS A 366 -5.99 -2.09 10.10
CA HIS A 366 -6.00 -1.48 8.78
C HIS A 366 -7.39 -1.58 8.12
N ARG A 367 -8.02 -2.75 8.16
CA ARG A 367 -9.37 -2.95 7.63
C ARG A 367 -10.42 -2.09 8.33
N THR A 368 -10.31 -1.96 9.65
CA THR A 368 -11.20 -1.07 10.42
C THR A 368 -10.96 0.40 10.10
N ALA A 369 -9.71 0.83 9.94
CA ALA A 369 -9.36 2.18 9.51
C ALA A 369 -9.87 2.48 8.11
N PHE A 370 -9.74 1.53 7.18
CA PHE A 370 -10.28 1.68 5.83
C PHE A 370 -11.81 1.85 5.86
N ALA A 371 -12.52 1.04 6.63
CA ALA A 371 -13.96 1.18 6.79
C ALA A 371 -14.36 2.51 7.46
N ALA A 372 -13.55 3.01 8.40
CA ALA A 372 -13.76 4.33 9.00
C ALA A 372 -13.53 5.46 7.99
N LEU A 373 -12.52 5.34 7.13
CA LEU A 373 -12.31 6.28 6.02
C LEU A 373 -13.51 6.28 5.06
N GLU A 374 -14.04 5.10 4.69
CA GLU A 374 -15.21 5.00 3.81
C GLU A 374 -16.42 5.77 4.39
N ARG A 375 -16.71 5.60 5.67
CA ARG A 375 -17.79 6.33 6.35
C ARG A 375 -17.53 7.84 6.35
N TRP A 376 -16.30 8.25 6.67
CA TRP A 376 -15.92 9.66 6.63
C TRP A 376 -16.11 10.27 5.23
N LEU A 377 -15.63 9.59 4.18
CA LEU A 377 -15.84 10.00 2.79
C LEU A 377 -17.33 9.96 2.37
N GLY A 378 -18.13 9.14 3.02
CA GLY A 378 -19.59 9.09 2.89
C GLY A 378 -20.36 10.22 3.60
N GLY A 379 -19.65 11.14 4.28
CA GLY A 379 -20.23 12.28 4.97
C GLY A 379 -20.50 12.07 6.47
N GLU A 380 -20.08 10.91 7.02
CA GLU A 380 -20.12 10.72 8.47
C GLU A 380 -19.05 11.56 9.17
N ARG A 381 -19.23 11.74 10.48
CA ARG A 381 -18.25 12.45 11.30
C ARG A 381 -16.88 11.74 11.22
N PRO A 382 -15.78 12.50 11.05
CA PRO A 382 -14.44 11.91 11.11
C PRO A 382 -14.23 11.13 12.41
N PRO A 383 -13.57 9.95 12.35
CA PRO A 383 -13.19 9.24 13.57
C PRO A 383 -12.21 10.07 14.40
N ALA A 384 -12.04 9.73 15.68
CA ALA A 384 -11.00 10.33 16.50
C ALA A 384 -9.65 9.65 16.24
N SER A 385 -8.53 10.36 16.45
CA SER A 385 -7.22 9.73 16.62
C SER A 385 -7.15 9.06 18.00
N ALA A 386 -6.44 7.95 18.14
CA ALA A 386 -6.36 7.20 19.39
C ALA A 386 -5.04 6.42 19.54
N THR A 387 -4.67 6.14 20.78
CA THR A 387 -3.87 4.96 21.08
C THR A 387 -4.83 3.78 21.17
N VAL A 388 -4.54 2.72 20.46
CA VAL A 388 -5.37 1.52 20.36
C VAL A 388 -4.74 0.46 21.27
N ASP A 389 -5.31 0.28 22.44
CA ASP A 389 -4.79 -0.64 23.45
C ASP A 389 -4.74 -2.08 22.93
N ARG A 390 -3.68 -2.82 23.31
CA ARG A 390 -3.63 -4.24 23.05
C ARG A 390 -4.54 -4.97 24.05
N PRO A 391 -5.59 -5.68 23.60
CA PRO A 391 -6.46 -6.41 24.52
C PRO A 391 -5.76 -7.64 25.11
N ASP A 392 -6.21 -8.13 26.26
CA ASP A 392 -5.69 -9.36 26.88
C ASP A 392 -5.81 -10.57 25.94
N THR A 393 -6.90 -10.65 25.20
CA THR A 393 -7.10 -11.66 24.15
C THR A 393 -7.11 -10.98 22.78
N VAL A 394 -6.06 -11.24 22.00
CA VAL A 394 -5.89 -10.70 20.66
C VAL A 394 -6.62 -11.56 19.63
N SER A 395 -7.47 -10.94 18.81
CA SER A 395 -8.06 -11.56 17.63
C SER A 395 -7.20 -11.28 16.39
N PRO A 396 -6.82 -12.30 15.59
CA PRO A 396 -6.13 -12.05 14.32
C PRO A 396 -7.03 -11.46 13.24
N THR A 397 -8.33 -11.34 13.50
CA THR A 397 -9.34 -10.90 12.50
C THR A 397 -10.08 -9.63 12.89
N GLU A 398 -9.97 -9.18 14.13
CA GLU A 398 -10.74 -8.05 14.65
C GLU A 398 -9.85 -6.99 15.29
N CYS A 399 -10.21 -5.73 15.11
CA CYS A 399 -9.60 -4.58 15.76
C CYS A 399 -10.64 -3.48 15.93
N SER A 400 -10.72 -2.94 17.14
CA SER A 400 -11.41 -1.67 17.39
C SER A 400 -10.38 -0.55 17.41
N LEU A 401 -10.71 0.59 16.85
CA LEU A 401 -9.84 1.78 16.84
C LEU A 401 -10.22 2.80 17.94
N GLY A 402 -11.13 2.42 18.83
CA GLY A 402 -11.66 3.29 19.88
C GLY A 402 -12.99 3.91 19.51
#